data_4c0e2260a2218baa428c9e1f5be08e88
#
_entry.id   4c0e2260a2218baa428c9e1f5be08e88
#
_cell.length_a   1.000
_cell.length_b   1.000
_cell.length_c   1.000
_cell.angle_alpha   90.00
_cell.angle_beta   90.00
_cell.angle_gamma   90.00
#
_symmetry.space_group_name_H-M   'P 1'
#
loop_
_entity.id
_entity.type
_entity.pdbx_description
1 polymer ?
#
loop_
_entity_poly.entity_id
_entity_poly.type
_entity_poly.pdbx_seq_one_letter_code
_entity_poly.pdbx_strand_id
1 'polypeptide(L)'
;MIVIFNSDGSINDTDFSDYVQQGSNGANMLQMAYADSRREGMSAYLIAQRPNGTSITLPCHEASFDCNGEHYDGWQAAITGQFTLYAGAVHCTVDVVDGEEQIQANYPFDVIVNPTGNPIDGEWDEQINVAQYNSYMAQL
;
A
#
# COMPACT_ATOMS: atom_id res chain seq x y z
N MET A 1 1.45 8.05 -3.38
CA MET A 1 0.69 7.19 -4.33
C MET A 1 -0.79 7.36 -4.06
N ILE A 2 -1.56 7.42 -5.12
CA ILE A 2 -2.99 7.70 -5.00
C ILE A 2 -3.78 6.71 -5.85
N VAL A 3 -4.89 6.19 -5.29
CA VAL A 3 -5.86 5.36 -6.00
C VAL A 3 -7.26 5.92 -5.75
N ILE A 4 -7.98 6.17 -6.81
CA ILE A 4 -9.37 6.63 -6.74
C ILE A 4 -10.26 5.52 -7.29
N PHE A 5 -11.29 5.16 -6.52
CA PHE A 5 -12.22 4.09 -6.85
C PHE A 5 -13.57 4.63 -7.26
N ASN A 6 -14.22 3.96 -8.18
CA ASN A 6 -15.63 4.16 -8.46
C ASN A 6 -16.49 3.58 -7.35
N SER A 7 -17.77 3.89 -7.36
CA SER A 7 -18.70 3.40 -6.33
C SER A 7 -18.86 1.88 -6.33
N ASP A 8 -18.55 1.22 -7.44
CA ASP A 8 -18.57 -0.24 -7.54
C ASP A 8 -17.25 -0.90 -7.14
N GLY A 9 -16.28 -0.11 -6.70
CA GLY A 9 -14.96 -0.60 -6.30
C GLY A 9 -13.94 -0.69 -7.43
N SER A 10 -14.33 -0.44 -8.67
CA SER A 10 -13.39 -0.42 -9.79
C SER A 10 -12.48 0.81 -9.72
N ILE A 11 -11.31 0.72 -10.34
CA ILE A 11 -10.36 1.82 -10.33
C ILE A 11 -10.78 2.89 -11.31
N ASN A 12 -10.90 4.14 -10.81
CA ASN A 12 -11.23 5.30 -11.61
C ASN A 12 -9.98 6.01 -12.09
N ASP A 13 -9.03 6.25 -11.18
CA ASP A 13 -7.81 7.01 -11.48
C ASP A 13 -6.71 6.62 -10.52
N THR A 14 -5.48 6.83 -10.93
CA THR A 14 -4.30 6.56 -10.10
C THR A 14 -3.23 7.62 -10.33
N ASP A 15 -2.37 7.79 -9.32
CA ASP A 15 -1.14 8.54 -9.44
C ASP A 15 -0.05 7.77 -8.68
N PHE A 16 0.74 7.00 -9.40
CA PHE A 16 1.82 6.17 -8.87
C PHE A 16 3.19 6.70 -9.29
N SER A 17 3.36 8.01 -9.23
CA SER A 17 4.63 8.63 -9.61
C SER A 17 5.75 8.43 -8.59
N ASP A 18 5.41 8.03 -7.37
CA ASP A 18 6.39 7.84 -6.32
C ASP A 18 7.12 6.51 -6.47
N TYR A 19 8.39 6.50 -6.04
CA TYR A 19 9.16 5.28 -5.93
C TYR A 19 9.02 4.68 -4.55
N VAL A 20 8.81 3.36 -4.50
CA VAL A 20 8.82 2.61 -3.25
C VAL A 20 10.03 1.70 -3.26
N GLN A 21 10.92 1.92 -2.32
CA GLN A 21 12.17 1.18 -2.21
C GLN A 21 12.04 0.07 -1.19
N GLN A 22 12.63 -1.07 -1.49
CA GLN A 22 12.75 -2.16 -0.52
C GLN A 22 13.42 -1.64 0.75
N GLY A 23 12.83 -1.95 1.90
CA GLY A 23 13.35 -1.52 3.20
C GLY A 23 12.91 -0.14 3.65
N SER A 24 12.21 0.61 2.81
CA SER A 24 11.67 1.91 3.20
C SER A 24 10.57 1.73 4.25
N ASN A 25 10.52 2.65 5.21
CA ASN A 25 9.53 2.59 6.28
C ASN A 25 8.97 3.98 6.55
N GLY A 26 7.74 4.21 6.13
CA GLY A 26 7.03 5.46 6.36
C GLY A 26 7.42 6.61 5.43
N ALA A 27 8.31 6.37 4.47
CA ALA A 27 8.72 7.41 3.52
C ALA A 27 7.65 7.70 2.46
N ASN A 28 6.78 6.73 2.20
CA ASN A 28 5.71 6.87 1.22
C ASN A 28 4.36 6.70 1.90
N MET A 29 3.36 7.37 1.35
CA MET A 29 1.97 7.23 1.77
C MET A 29 1.16 6.71 0.60
N LEU A 30 0.25 5.79 0.87
CA LEU A 30 -0.77 5.41 -0.09
C LEU A 30 -2.06 6.10 0.32
N GLN A 31 -2.60 6.90 -0.58
CA GLN A 31 -3.85 7.63 -0.38
C GLN A 31 -4.92 7.04 -1.29
N MET A 32 -6.12 6.90 -0.77
CA MET A 32 -7.21 6.28 -1.50
C MET A 32 -8.53 6.97 -1.17
N ALA A 33 -9.40 7.04 -2.15
CA ALA A 33 -10.73 7.62 -1.99
C ALA A 33 -11.68 7.06 -3.03
N TYR A 34 -12.97 7.20 -2.77
CA TYR A 34 -13.97 7.03 -3.81
C TYR A 34 -14.09 8.32 -4.63
N ALA A 35 -14.41 8.18 -5.90
CA ALA A 35 -14.58 9.33 -6.79
C ALA A 35 -15.63 10.32 -6.29
N ASP A 36 -16.64 9.83 -5.58
CA ASP A 36 -17.67 10.67 -4.95
C ASP A 36 -17.29 11.13 -3.54
N SER A 37 -16.07 10.88 -3.11
CA SER A 37 -15.51 11.31 -1.82
C SER A 37 -16.33 10.88 -0.59
N ARG A 38 -17.11 9.80 -0.72
CA ARG A 38 -17.86 9.28 0.41
C ARG A 38 -16.90 8.61 1.40
N ARG A 39 -16.94 9.06 2.63
CA ARG A 39 -16.04 8.57 3.68
C ARG A 39 -16.74 8.47 5.04
N GLU A 40 -17.74 9.30 5.26
CA GLU A 40 -18.37 9.43 6.55
C GLU A 40 -18.95 8.10 7.04
N GLY A 41 -18.61 7.73 8.27
CA GLY A 41 -19.06 6.49 8.88
C GLY A 41 -18.37 5.25 8.35
N MET A 42 -17.32 5.40 7.55
CA MET A 42 -16.58 4.29 6.93
C MET A 42 -15.16 4.23 7.41
N SER A 43 -14.65 3.02 7.53
CA SER A 43 -13.23 2.75 7.82
C SER A 43 -12.63 1.96 6.67
N ALA A 44 -11.35 2.17 6.40
CA ALA A 44 -10.66 1.48 5.33
C ALA A 44 -9.45 0.72 5.85
N TYR A 45 -9.18 -0.42 5.22
CA TYR A 45 -8.04 -1.27 5.52
C TYR A 45 -7.37 -1.64 4.21
N LEU A 46 -6.06 -1.49 4.16
CA LEU A 46 -5.25 -1.90 3.02
C LEU A 46 -4.79 -3.34 3.25
N ILE A 47 -5.18 -4.23 2.36
CA ILE A 47 -4.73 -5.62 2.38
C ILE A 47 -3.63 -5.74 1.32
N ALA A 48 -2.44 -6.14 1.74
CA ALA A 48 -1.29 -6.21 0.85
C ALA A 48 -0.72 -7.62 0.84
N GLN A 49 -0.73 -8.26 -0.32
CA GLN A 49 -0.08 -9.55 -0.52
C GLN A 49 1.33 -9.30 -1.04
N ARG A 50 2.31 -9.66 -0.23
CA ARG A 50 3.72 -9.41 -0.55
C ARG A 50 4.22 -10.41 -1.59
N PRO A 51 5.36 -10.11 -2.26
CA PRO A 51 5.89 -10.99 -3.31
C PRO A 51 6.16 -12.43 -2.87
N ASN A 52 6.39 -12.66 -1.57
CA ASN A 52 6.59 -14.01 -1.04
C ASN A 52 5.28 -14.74 -0.74
N GLY A 53 4.13 -14.16 -1.08
CA GLY A 53 2.81 -14.76 -0.88
C GLY A 53 2.15 -14.48 0.46
N THR A 54 2.85 -13.86 1.40
CA THR A 54 2.27 -13.52 2.70
C THR A 54 1.52 -12.20 2.63
N SER A 55 0.47 -12.06 3.43
CA SER A 55 -0.38 -10.87 3.45
C SER A 55 -0.24 -10.11 4.76
N ILE A 56 -0.34 -8.80 4.66
CA ILE A 56 -0.43 -7.91 5.81
C ILE A 56 -1.65 -7.02 5.64
N THR A 57 -2.17 -6.52 6.75
CA THR A 57 -3.28 -5.57 6.77
C THR A 57 -2.83 -4.31 7.46
N LEU A 58 -3.01 -3.17 6.79
CA LEU A 58 -2.68 -1.86 7.33
C LEU A 58 -3.97 -1.06 7.52
N PRO A 59 -4.24 -0.57 8.74
CA PRO A 59 -5.36 0.34 8.94
C PRO A 59 -5.09 1.65 8.23
N CYS A 60 -6.14 2.22 7.64
CA CYS A 60 -6.05 3.49 6.97
C CYS A 60 -6.68 4.58 7.84
N HIS A 61 -6.11 5.76 7.79
CA HIS A 61 -6.59 6.92 8.52
C HIS A 61 -7.25 7.90 7.58
N GLU A 62 -8.26 8.61 8.04
CA GLU A 62 -8.93 9.63 7.24
C GLU A 62 -7.93 10.68 6.78
N ALA A 63 -8.01 11.05 5.50
CA ALA A 63 -7.15 12.05 4.90
C ALA A 63 -7.85 12.70 3.71
N SER A 64 -7.53 13.96 3.48
CA SER A 64 -7.99 14.68 2.30
C SER A 64 -6.79 15.01 1.43
N PHE A 65 -6.94 14.91 0.13
CA PHE A 65 -5.85 15.12 -0.82
C PHE A 65 -6.41 15.45 -2.19
N ASP A 66 -5.51 15.89 -3.07
CA ASP A 66 -5.85 16.20 -4.45
C ASP A 66 -5.22 15.17 -5.38
N CYS A 67 -5.92 14.83 -6.44
CA CYS A 67 -5.43 13.95 -7.49
C CYS A 67 -5.88 14.52 -8.84
N ASN A 68 -4.93 14.81 -9.70
CA ASN A 68 -5.19 15.31 -11.06
C ASN A 68 -6.14 16.49 -11.09
N GLY A 69 -6.00 17.42 -10.13
CA GLY A 69 -6.78 18.64 -10.06
C GLY A 69 -8.10 18.53 -9.32
N GLU A 70 -8.48 17.34 -8.90
CA GLU A 70 -9.70 17.11 -8.14
C GLU A 70 -9.38 16.89 -6.67
N HIS A 71 -10.26 17.38 -5.79
CA HIS A 71 -10.13 17.20 -4.34
C HIS A 71 -10.95 16.00 -3.88
N TYR A 72 -10.35 15.19 -3.01
CA TYR A 72 -11.00 13.99 -2.47
C TYR A 72 -10.88 13.94 -0.96
N ASP A 73 -11.91 13.43 -0.32
CA ASP A 73 -11.91 13.04 1.08
C ASP A 73 -11.88 11.51 1.13
N GLY A 74 -10.82 10.98 1.66
CA GLY A 74 -10.62 9.53 1.69
C GLY A 74 -9.77 9.10 2.88
N TRP A 75 -8.83 8.23 2.62
CA TRP A 75 -7.98 7.62 3.64
C TRP A 75 -6.53 7.59 3.18
N GLN A 76 -5.63 7.38 4.12
CA GLN A 76 -4.23 7.13 3.81
C GLN A 76 -3.65 6.08 4.73
N ALA A 77 -2.67 5.37 4.23
CA ALA A 77 -1.87 4.41 4.99
C ALA A 77 -0.39 4.67 4.71
N ALA A 78 0.41 4.65 5.76
CA ALA A 78 1.86 4.72 5.61
C ALA A 78 2.36 3.38 5.04
N ILE A 79 3.25 3.45 4.06
CA ILE A 79 3.92 2.29 3.52
C ILE A 79 5.02 1.91 4.51
N THR A 80 4.78 0.86 5.28
CA THR A 80 5.67 0.44 6.37
C THR A 80 6.79 -0.45 5.86
N GLY A 81 7.81 -0.68 6.72
CA GLY A 81 8.88 -1.62 6.41
C GLY A 81 8.38 -3.04 6.19
N GLN A 82 7.27 -3.42 6.79
CA GLN A 82 6.65 -4.72 6.53
C GLN A 82 6.09 -4.81 5.11
N PHE A 83 5.54 -3.72 4.59
CA PHE A 83 5.06 -3.65 3.22
C PHE A 83 6.22 -3.77 2.22
N THR A 84 7.34 -3.13 2.51
CA THR A 84 8.49 -3.03 1.60
C THR A 84 9.54 -4.09 1.85
N LEU A 85 9.23 -5.10 2.66
CA LEU A 85 10.21 -6.11 3.08
C LEU A 85 10.82 -6.86 1.90
N TYR A 86 10.01 -7.15 0.89
CA TYR A 86 10.44 -7.89 -0.30
C TYR A 86 10.27 -7.03 -1.54
N ALA A 87 11.26 -7.07 -2.43
CA ALA A 87 11.15 -6.41 -3.73
C ALA A 87 10.20 -7.18 -4.64
N GLY A 88 9.49 -6.46 -5.49
CA GLY A 88 8.55 -7.04 -6.44
C GLY A 88 7.19 -6.39 -6.35
N ALA A 89 6.20 -7.03 -6.96
CA ALA A 89 4.84 -6.55 -6.95
C ALA A 89 4.14 -6.93 -5.64
N VAL A 90 3.61 -5.92 -4.96
CA VAL A 90 2.73 -6.12 -3.82
C VAL A 90 1.30 -5.95 -4.33
N HIS A 91 0.50 -7.00 -4.22
CA HIS A 91 -0.88 -7.00 -4.69
C HIS A 91 -1.78 -6.44 -3.59
N CYS A 92 -2.43 -5.34 -3.88
CA CYS A 92 -3.19 -4.58 -2.88
C CYS A 92 -4.68 -4.59 -3.20
N THR A 93 -5.48 -4.65 -2.15
CA THR A 93 -6.91 -4.34 -2.20
C THR A 93 -7.24 -3.45 -1.01
N VAL A 94 -8.32 -2.69 -1.13
CA VAL A 94 -8.80 -1.87 -0.03
C VAL A 94 -10.17 -2.37 0.36
N ASP A 95 -10.31 -2.75 1.64
CA ASP A 95 -11.59 -3.13 2.20
C ASP A 95 -12.16 -1.93 2.97
N VAL A 96 -13.36 -1.54 2.61
CA VAL A 96 -14.06 -0.44 3.27
C VAL A 96 -15.23 -1.02 4.05
N VAL A 97 -15.24 -0.73 5.35
CA VAL A 97 -16.25 -1.22 6.28
C VAL A 97 -17.12 -0.04 6.69
N ASP A 98 -18.42 -0.16 6.49
CA ASP A 98 -19.36 0.86 6.94
C ASP A 98 -19.79 0.60 8.39
N GLY A 99 -20.63 1.46 8.93
CA GLY A 99 -21.11 1.34 10.30
C GLY A 99 -21.99 0.12 10.59
N GLU A 100 -22.38 -0.61 9.54
CA GLU A 100 -23.13 -1.86 9.65
C GLU A 100 -22.24 -3.08 9.44
N GLU A 101 -20.93 -2.87 9.41
CA GLU A 101 -19.90 -3.90 9.17
C GLU A 101 -20.01 -4.56 7.80
N GLN A 102 -20.65 -3.91 6.85
CA GLN A 102 -20.64 -4.37 5.47
C GLN A 102 -19.30 -4.01 4.83
N ILE A 103 -18.70 -4.98 4.17
CA ILE A 103 -17.39 -4.80 3.54
C ILE A 103 -17.61 -4.59 2.04
N GLN A 104 -17.05 -3.48 1.53
CA GLN A 104 -16.92 -3.27 0.10
C GLN A 104 -15.45 -3.45 -0.25
N ALA A 105 -15.15 -4.54 -0.96
CA ALA A 105 -13.80 -4.78 -1.46
C ALA A 105 -13.61 -4.04 -2.78
N ASN A 106 -12.48 -3.41 -2.94
CA ASN A 106 -12.14 -2.70 -4.16
C ASN A 106 -11.29 -3.59 -5.07
N TYR A 107 -11.28 -3.28 -6.36
CA TYR A 107 -10.51 -4.03 -7.32
C TYR A 107 -9.02 -3.95 -6.99
N PRO A 108 -8.27 -5.03 -7.24
CA PRO A 108 -6.87 -5.06 -6.89
C PRO A 108 -6.03 -4.11 -7.74
N PHE A 109 -4.94 -3.64 -7.14
CA PHE A 109 -3.92 -2.88 -7.83
C PHE A 109 -2.55 -3.29 -7.28
N ASP A 110 -1.51 -3.04 -8.06
CA ASP A 110 -0.16 -3.42 -7.66
C ASP A 110 0.66 -2.20 -7.29
N VAL A 111 1.44 -2.35 -6.22
CA VAL A 111 2.49 -1.39 -5.87
C VAL A 111 3.82 -2.11 -6.07
N ILE A 112 4.69 -1.51 -6.87
CA ILE A 112 5.99 -2.10 -7.16
C ILE A 112 6.98 -1.62 -6.11
N VAL A 113 7.57 -2.57 -5.41
CA VAL A 113 8.67 -2.31 -4.46
C VAL A 113 9.97 -2.57 -5.21
N ASN A 114 10.72 -1.52 -5.44
CA ASN A 114 11.98 -1.62 -6.17
C ASN A 114 13.05 -2.20 -5.25
N PRO A 115 13.93 -3.06 -5.78
CA PRO A 115 15.03 -3.57 -4.98
C PRO A 115 15.94 -2.43 -4.56
N THR A 116 16.59 -2.58 -3.41
CA THR A 116 17.57 -1.60 -2.95
C THR A 116 18.69 -1.50 -3.98
N GLY A 117 19.17 -0.26 -4.23
CA GLY A 117 20.23 -0.04 -5.17
C GLY A 117 21.58 -0.60 -4.74
N ASN A 118 21.68 -1.05 -3.50
CA ASN A 118 22.87 -1.67 -2.96
C ASN A 118 22.44 -2.91 -2.20
N PRO A 119 22.17 -4.01 -2.92
CA PRO A 119 21.92 -5.27 -2.24
C PRO A 119 23.14 -5.63 -1.44
N ILE A 120 22.95 -6.01 -0.20
CA ILE A 120 24.05 -6.30 0.70
C ILE A 120 24.93 -7.35 0.05
N ASP A 121 26.11 -6.89 -0.44
CA ASP A 121 27.12 -7.70 -1.10
C ASP A 121 26.64 -8.46 -2.34
N GLY A 122 25.52 -8.05 -2.90
CA GLY A 122 24.93 -8.85 -3.96
C GLY A 122 24.49 -10.21 -3.48
N GLU A 123 24.47 -10.38 -2.19
CA GLU A 123 24.19 -11.64 -1.54
C GLU A 123 22.75 -11.76 -1.10
N TRP A 124 21.92 -10.90 -1.56
CA TRP A 124 20.49 -10.99 -1.35
C TRP A 124 19.88 -12.09 -2.21
N ASP A 125 20.52 -13.24 -2.21
CA ASP A 125 19.85 -14.39 -2.77
C ASP A 125 18.80 -14.87 -1.79
N GLU A 126 17.85 -15.62 -2.29
CA GLU A 126 16.65 -15.92 -1.54
C GLU A 126 16.91 -16.68 -0.25
N GLN A 127 17.94 -17.51 -0.24
CA GLN A 127 18.17 -18.36 0.92
C GLN A 127 18.85 -17.63 2.04
N ILE A 128 19.78 -16.78 1.69
CA ILE A 128 20.58 -16.06 2.66
C ILE A 128 19.83 -14.83 3.07
N ASN A 129 19.37 -14.09 2.08
CA ASN A 129 18.96 -12.73 2.35
C ASN A 129 17.61 -12.60 3.02
N VAL A 130 16.73 -13.60 2.97
CA VAL A 130 15.50 -13.48 3.74
C VAL A 130 15.83 -13.39 5.22
N ALA A 131 16.66 -14.30 5.73
CA ALA A 131 17.06 -14.25 7.13
C ALA A 131 17.98 -13.07 7.41
N GLN A 132 18.95 -12.80 6.55
CA GLN A 132 19.85 -11.66 6.71
C GLN A 132 19.12 -10.34 6.56
N TYR A 133 18.21 -10.25 5.62
CA TYR A 133 17.43 -9.05 5.41
C TYR A 133 16.54 -8.77 6.61
N ASN A 134 15.87 -9.79 7.12
CA ASN A 134 15.04 -9.62 8.32
C ASN A 134 15.87 -9.15 9.51
N SER A 135 17.07 -9.73 9.65
CA SER A 135 18.00 -9.32 10.70
C SER A 135 18.46 -7.88 10.49
N TYR A 136 18.78 -7.54 9.26
CA TYR A 136 19.18 -6.17 8.89
C TYR A 136 18.06 -5.17 9.17
N MET A 137 16.84 -5.49 8.77
CA MET A 137 15.70 -4.62 9.00
C MET A 137 15.40 -4.44 10.49
N ALA A 138 15.64 -5.47 11.29
CA ALA A 138 15.46 -5.36 12.73
C ALA A 138 16.46 -4.43 13.39
N GLN A 139 17.55 -4.10 12.70
CA GLN A 139 18.58 -3.19 13.19
C GLN A 139 18.38 -1.75 12.74
N LEU A 140 17.47 -1.51 11.83
CA LEU A 140 17.23 -0.17 11.29
C LEU A 140 16.37 0.70 12.23
#